data_f773338b58805790d674b66c2a744412
#
_entry.id   f773338b58805790d674b66c2a744412
#
_cell.length_a   1.000
_cell.length_b   1.000
_cell.length_c   1.000
_cell.angle_alpha   90.00
_cell.angle_beta   90.00
_cell.angle_gamma   90.00
#
_symmetry.space_group_name_H-M   'P 1'
#
loop_
_entity.id
_entity.type
_entity.pdbx_description
1 polymer ?
#
loop_
_entity_poly.entity_id
_entity_poly.type
_entity_poly.pdbx_seq_one_letter_code
_entity_poly.pdbx_strand_id
1 'polypeptide(L)'
;MDLNTPIISKIIDNWIDEDIGRGDLTSSSITEENGNAYWIAKEEGIFCGVEIIKEIFRKIDLKISPKFNISDGDKFVKDQKLLEIYGPSKSLLASERISLNIAMHLSGISTYTKNLTDKLEGTNIKLADTRK
;
A
#
# COMPACT_ATOMS: atom_id res chain seq x y z
N MET A 1 8.57 -5.26 -11.65
CA MET A 1 7.53 -4.51 -12.40
C MET A 1 8.03 -3.09 -12.54
N ASP A 2 8.19 -2.58 -13.75
CA ASP A 2 8.60 -1.18 -13.94
C ASP A 2 7.38 -0.27 -13.71
N LEU A 3 7.31 0.35 -12.53
CA LEU A 3 6.23 1.26 -12.16
C LEU A 3 6.35 2.65 -12.83
N ASN A 4 7.47 2.91 -13.53
CA ASN A 4 7.68 4.14 -14.27
C ASN A 4 6.92 4.20 -15.60
N THR A 5 6.03 3.24 -15.86
CA THR A 5 5.18 3.33 -17.04
C THR A 5 4.15 4.45 -16.86
N PRO A 6 3.97 5.32 -17.87
CA PRO A 6 2.99 6.41 -17.83
C PRO A 6 1.57 5.96 -17.44
N ILE A 7 1.23 4.71 -17.77
CA ILE A 7 -0.07 4.12 -17.46
C ILE A 7 -0.29 3.96 -15.95
N ILE A 8 0.68 3.39 -15.22
CA ILE A 8 0.57 3.17 -13.77
C ILE A 8 0.55 4.51 -13.04
N SER A 9 1.42 5.45 -13.43
CA SER A 9 1.43 6.80 -12.88
C SER A 9 0.04 7.46 -13.01
N LYS A 10 -0.59 7.37 -14.18
CA LYS A 10 -1.93 7.93 -14.42
C LYS A 10 -3.02 7.22 -13.61
N ILE A 11 -2.93 5.92 -13.41
CA ILE A 11 -3.88 5.17 -12.57
C ILE A 11 -3.78 5.67 -11.12
N ILE A 12 -2.56 5.84 -10.60
CA ILE A 12 -2.34 6.37 -9.24
C ILE A 12 -2.89 7.80 -9.12
N ASP A 13 -2.68 8.66 -10.13
CA ASP A 13 -3.25 10.02 -10.14
C ASP A 13 -4.77 9.98 -10.06
N ASN A 14 -5.43 9.11 -10.83
CA ASN A 14 -6.88 8.95 -10.78
C ASN A 14 -7.38 8.50 -9.39
N TRP A 15 -6.68 7.57 -8.74
CA TRP A 15 -7.02 7.13 -7.38
C TRP A 15 -6.88 8.26 -6.35
N ILE A 16 -5.81 9.06 -6.47
CA ILE A 16 -5.60 10.23 -5.61
C ILE A 16 -6.70 11.26 -5.83
N ASP A 17 -7.04 11.56 -7.08
CA ASP A 17 -8.11 12.51 -7.43
C ASP A 17 -9.48 12.04 -6.93
N GLU A 18 -9.78 10.75 -6.99
CA GLU A 18 -11.03 10.17 -6.48
C GLU A 18 -11.14 10.29 -4.96
N ASP A 19 -10.04 10.03 -4.25
CA ASP A 19 -10.02 10.00 -2.79
C ASP A 19 -9.90 11.41 -2.16
N ILE A 20 -9.03 12.25 -2.70
CA ILE A 20 -8.72 13.59 -2.16
C ILE A 20 -9.54 14.69 -2.86
N GLY A 21 -9.92 14.50 -4.12
CA GLY A 21 -10.58 15.51 -4.98
C GLY A 21 -11.95 16.01 -4.48
N ARG A 22 -12.56 15.34 -3.51
CA ARG A 22 -13.80 15.76 -2.85
C ARG A 22 -13.59 16.65 -1.63
N GLY A 23 -12.37 17.10 -1.38
CA GLY A 23 -12.01 17.93 -0.25
C GLY A 23 -11.88 17.14 1.05
N ASP A 24 -10.66 17.00 1.55
CA ASP A 24 -10.42 16.45 2.88
C ASP A 24 -10.78 17.49 3.95
N LEU A 25 -12.03 17.44 4.43
CA LEU A 25 -12.53 18.31 5.51
C LEU A 25 -11.76 18.12 6.81
N THR A 26 -11.11 16.96 7.01
CA THR A 26 -10.38 16.63 8.22
C THR A 26 -9.04 17.38 8.29
N SER A 27 -8.37 17.56 7.15
CA SER A 27 -7.05 18.20 7.08
C SER A 27 -7.08 19.71 7.36
N SER A 28 -8.25 20.38 7.23
CA SER A 28 -8.39 21.81 7.48
C SER A 28 -8.22 22.22 8.96
N SER A 29 -8.37 21.27 9.89
CA SER A 29 -8.31 21.50 11.34
C SER A 29 -6.98 21.08 11.98
N ILE A 30 -6.01 20.60 11.21
CA ILE A 30 -4.76 20.02 11.71
C ILE A 30 -3.62 21.03 11.51
N THR A 31 -2.76 21.13 12.53
CA THR A 31 -1.53 21.93 12.47
C THR A 31 -0.56 21.39 11.43
N GLU A 32 0.23 22.28 10.82
CA GLU A 32 1.25 21.91 9.80
C GLU A 32 2.51 21.26 10.42
N GLU A 33 2.39 20.70 11.60
CA GLU A 33 3.51 20.03 12.28
C GLU A 33 3.81 18.66 11.67
N ASN A 34 5.08 18.28 11.71
CA ASN A 34 5.48 16.93 11.32
C ASN A 34 5.06 15.92 12.38
N GLY A 35 4.67 14.74 11.92
CA GLY A 35 4.26 13.63 12.76
C GLY A 35 4.93 12.32 12.35
N ASN A 36 4.72 11.31 13.18
CA ASN A 36 5.09 9.92 12.90
C ASN A 36 3.84 9.07 12.88
N ALA A 37 3.77 8.16 11.91
CA ALA A 37 2.74 7.14 11.84
C ALA A 37 3.39 5.78 11.56
N TYR A 38 2.66 4.69 11.83
CA TYR A 38 3.13 3.35 11.54
C TYR A 38 1.96 2.42 11.23
N TRP A 39 2.24 1.43 10.40
CA TRP A 39 1.28 0.37 10.11
C TRP A 39 1.58 -0.87 10.90
N ILE A 40 0.53 -1.41 11.53
CA ILE A 40 0.57 -2.69 12.26
C ILE A 40 -0.37 -3.67 11.59
N ALA A 41 0.12 -4.86 11.29
CA ALA A 41 -0.68 -5.95 10.76
C ALA A 41 -1.73 -6.40 11.78
N LYS A 42 -2.98 -6.55 11.35
CA LYS A 42 -4.08 -7.06 12.18
C LYS A 42 -4.26 -8.58 12.06
N GLU A 43 -3.74 -9.13 10.98
CA GLU A 43 -3.79 -10.57 10.66
C GLU A 43 -2.42 -10.97 10.07
N GLU A 44 -2.22 -12.25 9.76
CA GLU A 44 -1.08 -12.71 9.00
C GLU A 44 -1.36 -12.68 7.49
N GLY A 45 -0.31 -12.62 6.67
CA GLY A 45 -0.45 -12.63 5.21
C GLY A 45 0.87 -12.49 4.47
N ILE A 46 0.74 -12.27 3.16
CA ILE A 46 1.85 -11.97 2.25
C ILE A 46 1.75 -10.51 1.82
N PHE A 47 2.78 -9.74 2.08
CA PHE A 47 2.79 -8.31 1.75
C PHE A 47 3.02 -8.09 0.25
N CYS A 48 2.31 -7.09 -0.30
CA CYS A 48 2.51 -6.64 -1.66
C CYS A 48 2.12 -5.16 -1.80
N GLY A 49 2.96 -4.39 -2.52
CA GLY A 49 2.65 -3.02 -2.90
C GLY A 49 3.68 -1.97 -2.48
N VAL A 50 4.88 -2.35 -2.02
CA VAL A 50 5.90 -1.41 -1.53
C VAL A 50 6.11 -0.24 -2.49
N GLU A 51 6.39 -0.50 -3.75
CA GLU A 51 6.73 0.55 -4.71
C GLU A 51 5.51 1.41 -5.10
N ILE A 52 4.32 0.82 -5.20
CA ILE A 52 3.08 1.58 -5.47
C ILE A 52 2.77 2.53 -4.32
N ILE A 53 2.93 2.07 -3.08
CA ILE A 53 2.69 2.87 -1.88
C ILE A 53 3.70 4.01 -1.77
N LYS A 54 4.98 3.75 -2.06
CA LYS A 54 6.01 4.82 -2.15
C LYS A 54 5.63 5.89 -3.17
N GLU A 55 5.15 5.48 -4.34
CA GLU A 55 4.75 6.40 -5.39
C GLU A 55 3.51 7.22 -4.98
N ILE A 56 2.52 6.61 -4.29
CA ILE A 56 1.38 7.34 -3.73
C ILE A 56 1.86 8.42 -2.76
N PHE A 57 2.72 8.08 -1.80
CA PHE A 57 3.27 9.06 -0.87
C PHE A 57 4.02 10.18 -1.59
N ARG A 58 4.88 9.84 -2.55
CA ARG A 58 5.65 10.80 -3.34
C ARG A 58 4.76 11.78 -4.11
N LYS A 59 3.64 11.29 -4.68
CA LYS A 59 2.69 12.13 -5.42
C LYS A 59 1.88 13.05 -4.52
N ILE A 60 1.59 12.64 -3.30
CA ILE A 60 0.84 13.45 -2.34
C ILE A 60 1.74 14.53 -1.73
N ASP A 61 2.93 14.15 -1.23
CA ASP A 61 3.88 15.11 -0.67
C ASP A 61 5.29 14.50 -0.64
N LEU A 62 6.24 15.16 -1.28
CA LEU A 62 7.66 14.76 -1.32
C LEU A 62 8.34 14.76 0.06
N LYS A 63 7.73 15.41 1.06
CA LYS A 63 8.23 15.45 2.45
C LYS A 63 7.86 14.18 3.25
N ILE A 64 6.98 13.33 2.72
CA ILE A 64 6.68 12.05 3.35
C ILE A 64 7.87 11.11 3.17
N SER A 65 8.37 10.58 4.28
CA SER A 65 9.51 9.64 4.31
C SER A 65 9.04 8.28 4.85
N PRO A 66 8.69 7.32 3.98
CA PRO A 66 8.30 5.98 4.38
C PRO A 66 9.52 5.08 4.58
N LYS A 67 9.52 4.31 5.67
CA LYS A 67 10.48 3.24 5.96
C LYS A 67 9.75 1.92 6.09
N PHE A 68 9.84 1.09 5.06
CA PHE A 68 9.27 -0.26 5.08
C PHE A 68 10.17 -1.21 5.86
N ASN A 69 9.56 -1.99 6.76
CA ASN A 69 10.20 -3.07 7.52
C ASN A 69 9.85 -4.44 6.90
N ILE A 70 9.34 -4.44 5.68
CA ILE A 70 8.89 -5.61 4.94
C ILE A 70 9.09 -5.37 3.43
N SER A 71 9.24 -6.44 2.66
CA SER A 71 9.34 -6.42 1.20
C SER A 71 8.15 -7.13 0.54
N ASP A 72 7.93 -6.88 -0.75
CA ASP A 72 6.93 -7.61 -1.53
C ASP A 72 7.25 -9.10 -1.56
N GLY A 73 6.24 -9.93 -1.25
CA GLY A 73 6.37 -11.38 -1.16
C GLY A 73 6.71 -11.91 0.23
N ASP A 74 7.10 -11.05 1.18
CA ASP A 74 7.39 -11.48 2.54
C ASP A 74 6.11 -11.84 3.30
N LYS A 75 6.20 -12.90 4.12
CA LYS A 75 5.15 -13.22 5.09
C LYS A 75 5.23 -12.25 6.27
N PHE A 76 4.09 -11.73 6.69
CA PHE A 76 3.94 -10.99 7.93
C PHE A 76 2.99 -11.70 8.90
N VAL A 77 3.14 -11.39 10.17
CA VAL A 77 2.31 -11.93 11.25
C VAL A 77 1.53 -10.81 11.94
N LYS A 78 0.49 -11.20 12.67
CA LYS A 78 -0.31 -10.27 13.48
C LYS A 78 0.59 -9.47 14.42
N ASP A 79 0.25 -8.19 14.59
CA ASP A 79 0.93 -7.20 15.44
C ASP A 79 2.35 -6.81 14.97
N GLN A 80 2.79 -7.30 13.81
CA GLN A 80 4.05 -6.88 13.20
C GLN A 80 3.95 -5.43 12.68
N LYS A 81 4.99 -4.62 12.96
CA LYS A 81 5.13 -3.28 12.38
C LYS A 81 5.69 -3.39 10.96
N LEU A 82 4.86 -3.03 9.97
CA LEU A 82 5.18 -3.17 8.54
C LEU A 82 5.83 -1.92 7.96
N LEU A 83 5.42 -0.74 8.42
CA LEU A 83 5.82 0.54 7.88
C LEU A 83 5.91 1.58 8.99
N GLU A 84 6.94 2.41 8.94
CA GLU A 84 7.08 3.65 9.70
C GLU A 84 7.09 4.81 8.72
N ILE A 85 6.37 5.89 9.03
CA ILE A 85 6.20 7.03 8.14
C ILE A 85 6.43 8.31 8.94
N TYR A 86 7.25 9.20 8.39
CA TYR A 86 7.47 10.55 8.93
C TYR A 86 7.11 11.59 7.88
N GLY A 87 6.51 12.70 8.29
CA GLY A 87 6.18 13.80 7.38
C GLY A 87 5.17 14.78 7.97
N PRO A 88 4.72 15.77 7.17
CA PRO A 88 3.67 16.69 7.60
C PRO A 88 2.39 15.92 7.96
N SER A 89 1.86 16.16 9.16
CA SER A 89 0.69 15.42 9.69
C SER A 89 -0.52 15.46 8.76
N LYS A 90 -0.72 16.60 8.11
CA LYS A 90 -1.77 16.79 7.11
C LYS A 90 -1.60 15.86 5.90
N SER A 91 -0.38 15.78 5.36
CA SER A 91 -0.05 14.91 4.22
C SER A 91 -0.12 13.43 4.60
N LEU A 92 0.29 13.07 5.83
CA LEU A 92 0.17 11.71 6.34
C LEU A 92 -1.30 11.26 6.39
N LEU A 93 -2.20 12.09 6.91
CA LEU A 93 -3.64 11.79 6.97
C LEU A 93 -4.27 11.74 5.58
N ALA A 94 -3.94 12.67 4.69
CA ALA A 94 -4.44 12.67 3.31
C ALA A 94 -4.02 11.40 2.54
N SER A 95 -2.86 10.83 2.86
CA SER A 95 -2.34 9.62 2.21
C SER A 95 -2.82 8.31 2.84
N GLU A 96 -3.35 8.35 4.07
CA GLU A 96 -3.64 7.15 4.88
C GLU A 96 -4.61 6.21 4.16
N ARG A 97 -5.79 6.67 3.82
CA ARG A 97 -6.86 5.82 3.28
C ARG A 97 -6.47 5.15 1.97
N ILE A 98 -5.96 5.91 1.01
CA ILE A 98 -5.59 5.36 -0.30
C ILE A 98 -4.44 4.36 -0.17
N SER A 99 -3.40 4.69 0.59
CA SER A 99 -2.24 3.81 0.73
C SER A 99 -2.57 2.52 1.48
N LEU A 100 -3.39 2.59 2.55
CA LEU A 100 -3.87 1.41 3.27
C LEU A 100 -4.78 0.53 2.41
N ASN A 101 -5.74 1.12 1.68
CA ASN A 101 -6.64 0.35 0.82
C ASN A 101 -5.88 -0.41 -0.25
N ILE A 102 -4.91 0.21 -0.91
CA ILE A 102 -4.08 -0.45 -1.92
C ILE A 102 -3.23 -1.56 -1.28
N ALA A 103 -2.58 -1.29 -0.14
CA ALA A 103 -1.78 -2.29 0.57
C ALA A 103 -2.62 -3.52 0.96
N MET A 104 -3.80 -3.30 1.54
CA MET A 104 -4.71 -4.39 1.94
C MET A 104 -5.20 -5.18 0.74
N HIS A 105 -5.58 -4.52 -0.35
CA HIS A 105 -6.08 -5.18 -1.55
C HIS A 105 -5.00 -6.06 -2.20
N LEU A 106 -3.81 -5.51 -2.44
CA LEU A 106 -2.70 -6.24 -3.05
C LEU A 106 -2.21 -7.39 -2.16
N SER A 107 -2.07 -7.15 -0.86
CA SER A 107 -1.65 -8.18 0.09
C SER A 107 -2.70 -9.27 0.26
N GLY A 108 -4.00 -8.92 0.21
CA GLY A 108 -5.09 -9.90 0.21
C GLY A 108 -5.04 -10.84 -1.00
N ILE A 109 -4.84 -10.28 -2.21
CA ILE A 109 -4.67 -11.08 -3.44
C ILE A 109 -3.43 -11.98 -3.32
N SER A 110 -2.30 -11.43 -2.86
CA SER A 110 -1.05 -12.18 -2.70
C SER A 110 -1.19 -13.31 -1.69
N THR A 111 -1.84 -13.06 -0.56
CA THR A 111 -2.11 -14.07 0.48
C THR A 111 -3.00 -15.18 -0.06
N TYR A 112 -4.09 -14.83 -0.75
CA TYR A 112 -4.99 -15.81 -1.36
C TYR A 112 -4.28 -16.65 -2.40
N THR A 113 -3.49 -16.03 -3.27
CA THR A 113 -2.70 -16.71 -4.31
C THR A 113 -1.69 -17.66 -3.68
N LYS A 114 -0.98 -17.24 -2.63
CA LYS A 114 -0.04 -18.09 -1.90
C LYS A 114 -0.74 -19.31 -1.31
N ASN A 115 -1.89 -19.13 -0.67
CA ASN A 115 -2.68 -20.22 -0.11
C ASN A 115 -3.14 -21.23 -1.18
N LEU A 116 -3.44 -20.77 -2.39
CA LEU A 116 -3.79 -21.67 -3.51
C LEU A 116 -2.56 -22.42 -4.02
N THR A 117 -1.44 -21.74 -4.22
CA THR A 117 -0.19 -22.37 -4.70
C THR A 117 0.31 -23.42 -3.70
N ASP A 118 0.20 -23.17 -2.41
CA ASP A 118 0.62 -24.13 -1.37
C ASP A 118 -0.20 -25.43 -1.40
N LYS A 119 -1.49 -25.33 -1.72
CA LYS A 119 -2.35 -26.51 -1.90
C LYS A 119 -2.01 -27.34 -3.13
N LEU A 120 -1.33 -26.75 -4.11
CA LEU A 120 -0.90 -27.40 -5.33
C LEU A 120 0.52 -27.96 -5.24
N GLU A 121 1.22 -27.69 -4.14
CA GLU A 121 2.58 -28.18 -3.93
C GLU A 121 2.61 -29.72 -3.95
N GLY A 122 3.59 -30.29 -4.65
CA GLY A 122 3.68 -31.74 -4.88
C GLY A 122 2.79 -32.28 -5.99
N THR A 123 2.00 -31.43 -6.66
CA THR A 123 1.22 -31.82 -7.86
C THR A 123 1.85 -31.29 -9.14
N ASN A 124 1.42 -31.81 -10.31
CA ASN A 124 1.80 -31.26 -11.62
C ASN A 124 0.90 -30.12 -12.10
N ILE A 125 0.02 -29.60 -11.23
CA ILE A 125 -0.94 -28.54 -11.57
C ILE A 125 -0.25 -27.19 -11.39
N LYS A 126 -0.45 -26.29 -12.35
CA LYS A 126 0.03 -24.89 -12.31
C LYS A 126 -1.15 -23.96 -12.16
N LEU A 127 -1.06 -23.04 -11.20
CA LEU A 127 -1.99 -21.92 -11.12
C LEU A 127 -1.64 -20.90 -12.22
N ALA A 128 -2.63 -20.47 -12.99
CA ALA A 128 -2.47 -19.47 -14.03
C ALA A 128 -3.56 -18.40 -13.91
N ASP A 129 -3.19 -17.17 -14.23
CA ASP A 129 -4.12 -16.05 -14.33
C ASP A 129 -5.01 -16.21 -15.58
N THR A 130 -6.24 -15.71 -15.50
CA THR A 130 -7.15 -15.61 -16.64
C THR A 130 -7.38 -14.16 -17.01
N ARG A 131 -7.32 -13.86 -18.31
CA ARG A 131 -7.59 -12.52 -18.85
C ARG A 131 -9.07 -12.32 -19.23
N LYS A 132 -9.98 -12.83 -18.42
CA LYS A 132 -11.42 -12.66 -18.65
C LYS A 132 -11.96 -11.49 -17.85
#